data_5fde20b482c36adb8c52852897f4c546
#
_entry.id   5fde20b482c36adb8c52852897f4c546
#
_cell.length_a   1.000
_cell.length_b   1.000
_cell.length_c   1.000
_cell.angle_alpha   90.00
_cell.angle_beta   90.00
_cell.angle_gamma   90.00
#
_symmetry.space_group_name_H-M   'P 1'
#
loop_
_entity.id
_entity.type
_entity.pdbx_description
1 polymer ?
#
loop_
_entity_poly.entity_id
_entity_poly.type
_entity_poly.pdbx_seq_one_letter_code
_entity_poly.pdbx_strand_id
1 'polypeptide(L)'
;MRPVLLLSVCGALLFGQATEPVGKQQVPDWALPGSPTHKQVPPPADFHRPTRTFNTPIGMFDGQSDVGSALVPASAVFDAANKQYTVNSAGYNVWYSRDEFRFLWKKMSGDISLAANVSFPNPSGYNDRKALLVIRQSLDDDSKEAMVAEHGTGMIHLAQRPDKAALITDMQYRFGGQLAKVMAKRIGIEKRGDEVAIFISIQGEPMHQFGPPITVHFDEPFYVGIGFCSHLPDQSDTGVLSDVLLNNAAGQLH
;
A
#
# COMPACT_ATOMS: atom_id res chain seq x y z
N MET A 1 17.75 -63.60 54.12
CA MET A 1 16.84 -63.15 53.05
C MET A 1 16.84 -61.62 53.04
N ARG A 2 17.48 -61.00 52.06
CA ARG A 2 17.49 -59.54 51.86
C ARG A 2 16.69 -59.26 50.58
N PRO A 3 15.72 -58.34 50.55
CA PRO A 3 15.06 -57.97 49.31
C PRO A 3 15.91 -57.01 48.49
N VAL A 4 16.00 -57.29 47.20
CA VAL A 4 16.62 -56.48 46.17
C VAL A 4 15.61 -55.41 45.70
N LEU A 5 15.96 -54.15 45.89
CA LEU A 5 15.16 -53.03 45.40
C LEU A 5 15.54 -52.73 43.95
N LEU A 6 14.64 -52.95 43.02
CA LEU A 6 14.80 -52.52 41.63
C LEU A 6 14.42 -51.04 41.52
N LEU A 7 15.40 -50.18 41.21
CA LEU A 7 15.16 -48.79 40.77
C LEU A 7 14.81 -48.82 39.28
N SER A 8 13.60 -48.46 38.98
CA SER A 8 13.15 -48.19 37.62
C SER A 8 13.54 -46.76 37.26
N VAL A 9 14.49 -46.55 36.34
CA VAL A 9 14.89 -45.25 35.78
C VAL A 9 13.96 -44.96 34.63
N CYS A 10 13.01 -44.07 34.85
CA CYS A 10 12.12 -43.53 33.80
C CYS A 10 12.89 -42.46 33.04
N GLY A 11 13.45 -42.81 31.86
CA GLY A 11 14.09 -41.87 30.96
C GLY A 11 13.02 -41.05 30.23
N ALA A 12 12.90 -39.79 30.60
CA ALA A 12 12.09 -38.82 29.85
C ALA A 12 12.78 -38.52 28.52
N LEU A 13 12.22 -39.04 27.42
CA LEU A 13 12.57 -38.64 26.07
C LEU A 13 12.03 -37.23 25.81
N LEU A 14 12.90 -36.24 25.88
CA LEU A 14 12.65 -34.90 25.37
C LEU A 14 12.60 -34.98 23.83
N PHE A 15 11.42 -35.06 23.29
CA PHE A 15 11.20 -34.79 21.88
C PHE A 15 11.45 -33.27 21.67
N GLY A 16 12.65 -32.95 21.18
CA GLY A 16 12.91 -31.63 20.62
C GLY A 16 11.98 -31.46 19.40
N GLN A 17 11.02 -30.54 19.51
CA GLN A 17 10.28 -30.10 18.34
C GLN A 17 11.28 -29.42 17.42
N ALA A 18 11.65 -30.10 16.33
CA ALA A 18 12.33 -29.46 15.23
C ALA A 18 11.38 -28.36 14.70
N THR A 19 11.77 -27.11 14.88
CA THR A 19 11.09 -26.01 14.18
C THR A 19 11.31 -26.25 12.69
N GLU A 20 10.24 -26.66 12.01
CA GLU A 20 10.22 -26.71 10.55
C GLU A 20 10.75 -25.37 10.03
N PRO A 21 11.69 -25.37 9.03
CA PRO A 21 12.11 -24.14 8.40
C PRO A 21 10.84 -23.48 7.84
N VAL A 22 10.66 -22.18 8.15
CA VAL A 22 9.56 -21.39 7.61
C VAL A 22 9.64 -21.53 6.08
N GLY A 23 8.86 -22.44 5.54
CA GLY A 23 8.79 -22.70 4.12
C GLY A 23 8.48 -21.39 3.41
N LYS A 24 9.11 -21.13 2.27
CA LYS A 24 8.75 -19.98 1.44
C LYS A 24 7.24 -20.03 1.26
N GLN A 25 6.55 -19.07 1.83
CA GLN A 25 5.10 -18.99 1.75
C GLN A 25 4.74 -18.90 0.26
N GLN A 26 4.15 -19.98 -0.26
CA GLN A 26 3.85 -20.08 -1.68
C GLN A 26 2.81 -19.02 -2.03
N VAL A 27 3.09 -18.23 -3.07
CA VAL A 27 2.11 -17.27 -3.60
C VAL A 27 0.92 -18.06 -4.13
N PRO A 28 -0.30 -17.79 -3.65
CA PRO A 28 -1.47 -18.47 -4.16
C PRO A 28 -1.71 -18.10 -5.63
N ASP A 29 -2.19 -19.06 -6.43
CA ASP A 29 -2.43 -18.87 -7.86
C ASP A 29 -3.34 -17.68 -8.18
N TRP A 30 -4.34 -17.40 -7.35
CA TRP A 30 -5.23 -16.27 -7.54
C TRP A 30 -4.51 -14.91 -7.47
N ALA A 31 -3.37 -14.83 -6.79
CA ALA A 31 -2.57 -13.62 -6.66
C ALA A 31 -1.51 -13.49 -7.76
N LEU A 32 -1.29 -14.52 -8.59
CA LEU A 32 -0.27 -14.54 -9.64
C LEU A 32 -0.85 -14.09 -10.99
N PRO A 33 -0.49 -12.92 -11.52
CA PRO A 33 -0.87 -12.52 -12.88
C PRO A 33 -0.46 -13.56 -13.91
N GLY A 34 -1.39 -13.91 -14.79
CA GLY A 34 -1.18 -14.94 -15.81
C GLY A 34 -1.45 -16.37 -15.35
N SER A 35 -1.72 -16.62 -14.06
CA SER A 35 -2.19 -17.92 -13.60
C SER A 35 -3.63 -18.17 -14.07
N PRO A 36 -4.06 -19.45 -14.21
CA PRO A 36 -5.42 -19.79 -14.66
C PRO A 36 -6.53 -19.25 -13.75
N THR A 37 -6.22 -19.03 -12.48
CA THR A 37 -7.17 -18.57 -11.46
C THR A 37 -7.09 -17.06 -11.18
N HIS A 38 -6.13 -16.34 -11.77
CA HIS A 38 -6.00 -14.91 -11.60
C HIS A 38 -7.09 -14.17 -12.38
N LYS A 39 -8.18 -13.85 -11.71
CA LYS A 39 -9.32 -13.10 -12.27
C LYS A 39 -9.63 -11.84 -11.49
N GLN A 40 -8.64 -11.27 -10.79
CA GLN A 40 -8.88 -10.20 -9.81
C GLN A 40 -9.99 -10.58 -8.83
N VAL A 41 -9.92 -11.77 -8.29
CA VAL A 41 -10.87 -12.21 -7.25
C VAL A 41 -10.41 -11.70 -5.89
N PRO A 42 -11.35 -11.44 -4.96
CA PRO A 42 -10.99 -11.11 -3.59
C PRO A 42 -10.09 -12.20 -2.98
N PRO A 43 -9.09 -11.83 -2.17
CA PRO A 43 -8.33 -12.83 -1.42
C PRO A 43 -9.28 -13.61 -0.51
N PRO A 44 -8.96 -14.87 -0.18
CA PRO A 44 -9.71 -15.62 0.83
C PRO A 44 -9.84 -14.82 2.13
N ALA A 45 -10.97 -14.95 2.84
CA ALA A 45 -11.26 -14.15 4.03
C ALA A 45 -10.24 -14.36 5.17
N ASP A 46 -9.62 -15.54 5.22
CA ASP A 46 -8.57 -15.93 6.16
C ASP A 46 -7.14 -15.58 5.68
N PHE A 47 -7.01 -15.07 4.45
CA PHE A 47 -5.72 -14.62 3.94
C PHE A 47 -5.34 -13.28 4.57
N HIS A 48 -4.43 -13.34 5.53
CA HIS A 48 -3.99 -12.18 6.31
C HIS A 48 -2.51 -12.30 6.64
N ARG A 49 -1.73 -11.26 6.32
CA ARG A 49 -0.34 -11.14 6.73
C ARG A 49 -0.15 -9.89 7.59
N PRO A 50 0.48 -10.02 8.76
CA PRO A 50 0.69 -8.88 9.63
C PRO A 50 1.61 -7.85 8.98
N THR A 51 1.26 -6.58 9.10
CA THR A 51 2.08 -5.46 8.66
C THR A 51 3.37 -5.40 9.46
N ARG A 52 4.50 -5.18 8.78
CA ARG A 52 5.79 -4.85 9.41
C ARG A 52 5.99 -3.35 9.41
N THR A 53 6.14 -2.77 10.59
CA THR A 53 6.31 -1.32 10.76
C THR A 53 7.70 -0.98 11.24
N PHE A 54 8.28 0.06 10.64
CA PHE A 54 9.59 0.63 10.95
C PHE A 54 9.40 2.10 11.34
N ASN A 55 9.59 2.40 12.62
CA ASN A 55 9.50 3.76 13.17
C ASN A 55 10.78 4.56 12.88
N THR A 56 11.26 4.46 11.64
CA THR A 56 12.44 5.17 11.15
C THR A 56 11.95 6.25 10.19
N PRO A 57 12.11 7.54 10.54
CA PRO A 57 11.73 8.64 9.67
C PRO A 57 12.42 8.59 8.31
N ILE A 58 11.70 9.02 7.27
CA ILE A 58 12.22 9.15 5.91
C ILE A 58 11.69 10.42 5.25
N GLY A 59 12.55 11.40 5.00
CA GLY A 59 12.14 12.71 4.51
C GLY A 59 11.15 13.38 5.47
N MET A 60 9.92 13.66 5.01
CA MET A 60 8.88 14.27 5.84
C MET A 60 7.99 13.28 6.59
N PHE A 61 8.17 11.99 6.38
CA PHE A 61 7.35 10.93 6.98
C PHE A 61 7.94 10.41 8.28
N ASP A 62 7.07 10.09 9.25
CA ASP A 62 7.47 9.67 10.59
C ASP A 62 7.90 8.20 10.64
N GLY A 63 7.44 7.39 9.67
CA GLY A 63 7.75 5.98 9.60
C GLY A 63 7.40 5.34 8.26
N GLN A 64 7.62 4.04 8.21
CA GLN A 64 7.44 3.22 7.01
C GLN A 64 6.80 1.89 7.40
N SER A 65 6.02 1.30 6.51
CA SER A 65 5.43 -0.03 6.74
C SER A 65 5.40 -0.86 5.47
N ASP A 66 5.68 -2.16 5.62
CA ASP A 66 5.29 -3.17 4.64
C ASP A 66 3.88 -3.62 5.02
N VAL A 67 2.87 -2.92 4.52
CA VAL A 67 1.46 -3.27 4.75
C VAL A 67 1.20 -4.64 4.14
N GLY A 68 0.59 -5.54 4.90
CA GLY A 68 0.32 -6.91 4.47
C GLY A 68 1.55 -7.77 4.19
N SER A 69 2.75 -7.29 4.53
CA SER A 69 4.04 -8.02 4.41
C SER A 69 4.20 -8.81 3.12
N ALA A 70 4.32 -8.13 1.98
CA ALA A 70 4.59 -8.77 0.70
C ALA A 70 5.75 -9.79 0.79
N LEU A 71 5.75 -10.80 -0.08
CA LEU A 71 6.72 -11.91 -0.05
C LEU A 71 8.17 -11.45 -0.26
N VAL A 72 8.36 -10.35 -0.98
CA VAL A 72 9.66 -9.72 -1.19
C VAL A 72 9.75 -8.48 -0.32
N PRO A 73 10.78 -8.34 0.52
CA PRO A 73 10.97 -7.15 1.35
C PRO A 73 11.03 -5.88 0.52
N ALA A 74 10.29 -4.86 0.95
CA ALA A 74 10.29 -3.57 0.30
C ALA A 74 11.38 -2.65 0.86
N SER A 75 11.72 -1.61 0.11
CA SER A 75 12.64 -0.55 0.52
C SER A 75 12.18 0.82 0.04
N ALA A 76 12.67 1.86 0.69
CA ALA A 76 12.47 3.23 0.25
C ALA A 76 13.73 4.06 0.53
N VAL A 77 14.01 5.01 -0.37
CA VAL A 77 15.11 5.97 -0.23
C VAL A 77 14.57 7.36 -0.50
N PHE A 78 15.03 8.34 0.27
CA PHE A 78 14.75 9.74 0.05
C PHE A 78 16.01 10.48 -0.38
N ASP A 79 15.97 11.06 -1.56
CA ASP A 79 16.98 11.97 -2.09
C ASP A 79 16.54 13.42 -1.79
N ALA A 80 17.19 14.04 -0.81
CA ALA A 80 16.86 15.38 -0.39
C ALA A 80 17.23 16.46 -1.43
N ALA A 81 18.26 16.21 -2.25
CA ALA A 81 18.69 17.16 -3.29
C ALA A 81 17.66 17.26 -4.42
N ASN A 82 17.07 16.14 -4.80
CA ASN A 82 16.06 16.06 -5.84
C ASN A 82 14.62 16.02 -5.29
N LYS A 83 14.42 16.10 -3.96
CA LYS A 83 13.12 15.98 -3.27
C LYS A 83 12.33 14.76 -3.72
N GLN A 84 13.00 13.63 -3.84
CA GLN A 84 12.49 12.43 -4.48
C GLN A 84 12.47 11.24 -3.51
N TYR A 85 11.34 10.55 -3.47
CA TYR A 85 11.20 9.24 -2.84
C TYR A 85 11.23 8.17 -3.92
N THR A 86 12.17 7.24 -3.82
CA THR A 86 12.23 6.02 -4.64
C THR A 86 11.74 4.87 -3.78
N VAL A 87 10.61 4.29 -4.15
CA VAL A 87 9.96 3.20 -3.39
C VAL A 87 10.02 1.93 -4.23
N ASN A 88 10.71 0.92 -3.71
CA ASN A 88 10.77 -0.41 -4.31
C ASN A 88 9.89 -1.36 -3.49
N SER A 89 8.92 -1.99 -4.13
CA SER A 89 7.98 -2.89 -3.46
C SER A 89 7.46 -3.95 -4.41
N ALA A 90 7.32 -5.15 -3.89
CA ALA A 90 6.39 -6.13 -4.37
C ALA A 90 5.00 -5.82 -3.81
N GLY A 91 4.06 -6.71 -3.98
CA GLY A 91 2.74 -6.65 -3.36
C GLY A 91 1.65 -7.02 -4.34
N TYR A 92 0.71 -7.80 -3.84
CA TYR A 92 -0.39 -8.31 -4.62
C TYR A 92 -1.27 -7.17 -5.18
N ASN A 93 -1.72 -6.29 -4.29
CA ASN A 93 -2.60 -5.18 -4.67
C ASN A 93 -2.86 -4.24 -3.47
N VAL A 94 -3.44 -3.07 -3.75
CA VAL A 94 -4.16 -2.24 -2.80
C VAL A 94 -5.59 -2.21 -3.32
N TRP A 95 -6.38 -3.22 -2.93
CA TRP A 95 -7.71 -3.49 -3.49
C TRP A 95 -8.47 -4.52 -2.66
N TYR A 96 -9.74 -4.75 -2.97
CA TYR A 96 -10.62 -5.66 -2.25
C TYR A 96 -10.65 -5.35 -0.75
N SER A 97 -10.45 -6.37 0.09
CA SER A 97 -10.48 -6.26 1.55
C SER A 97 -9.10 -6.29 2.21
N ARG A 98 -8.02 -6.44 1.43
CA ARG A 98 -6.64 -6.56 1.92
C ARG A 98 -5.67 -5.84 1.01
N ASP A 99 -4.60 -5.28 1.58
CA ASP A 99 -3.58 -4.53 0.88
C ASP A 99 -2.20 -5.12 1.10
N GLU A 100 -1.36 -5.06 0.06
CA GLU A 100 0.06 -5.38 0.13
C GLU A 100 0.85 -4.29 -0.60
N PHE A 101 1.54 -3.41 0.15
CA PHE A 101 2.35 -2.34 -0.44
C PHE A 101 3.34 -1.74 0.56
N ARG A 102 4.33 -1.01 0.06
CA ARG A 102 5.18 -0.15 0.88
C ARG A 102 4.50 1.18 1.11
N PHE A 103 4.38 1.59 2.38
CA PHE A 103 3.75 2.83 2.83
C PHE A 103 4.73 3.68 3.62
N LEU A 104 4.93 4.92 3.21
CA LEU A 104 5.65 5.95 3.95
C LEU A 104 4.62 6.89 4.55
N TRP A 105 4.56 7.01 5.88
CA TRP A 105 3.43 7.62 6.55
C TRP A 105 3.82 8.64 7.61
N LYS A 106 2.90 9.56 7.85
CA LYS A 106 2.87 10.51 8.97
C LYS A 106 1.54 10.40 9.68
N LYS A 107 1.53 10.50 11.02
CA LYS A 107 0.28 10.65 11.79
C LYS A 107 -0.18 12.08 11.73
N MET A 108 -1.45 12.29 11.40
CA MET A 108 -2.05 13.61 11.24
C MET A 108 -3.47 13.62 11.79
N SER A 109 -4.02 14.83 11.96
CA SER A 109 -5.40 15.11 12.38
C SER A 109 -5.95 16.28 11.58
N GLY A 110 -7.27 16.40 11.49
CA GLY A 110 -7.93 17.51 10.80
C GLY A 110 -7.90 17.39 9.28
N ASP A 111 -7.90 18.53 8.62
CA ASP A 111 -7.83 18.62 7.17
C ASP A 111 -6.42 18.40 6.67
N ILE A 112 -6.29 17.82 5.49
CA ILE A 112 -4.99 17.61 4.85
C ILE A 112 -5.04 17.87 3.34
N SER A 113 -3.89 18.26 2.80
CA SER A 113 -3.60 18.25 1.36
C SER A 113 -2.31 17.47 1.14
N LEU A 114 -2.33 16.46 0.29
CA LEU A 114 -1.17 15.66 -0.10
C LEU A 114 -1.10 15.60 -1.63
N ALA A 115 0.07 15.89 -2.22
CA ALA A 115 0.30 15.76 -3.65
C ALA A 115 1.73 15.31 -3.95
N ALA A 116 1.91 14.64 -5.09
CA ALA A 116 3.22 14.23 -5.58
C ALA A 116 3.25 14.16 -7.11
N ASN A 117 4.40 14.43 -7.69
CA ASN A 117 4.69 14.01 -9.06
C ASN A 117 4.97 12.51 -9.06
N VAL A 118 4.48 11.80 -10.07
CA VAL A 118 4.62 10.33 -10.17
C VAL A 118 5.40 9.96 -11.40
N SER A 119 6.28 8.96 -11.27
CA SER A 119 6.91 8.30 -12.42
C SER A 119 7.24 6.84 -12.13
N PHE A 120 7.28 6.04 -13.19
CA PHE A 120 7.61 4.62 -13.15
C PHE A 120 8.85 4.38 -14.03
N PRO A 121 10.05 4.26 -13.43
CA PRO A 121 11.31 4.12 -14.18
C PRO A 121 11.37 2.87 -15.06
N ASN A 122 10.71 1.78 -14.65
CA ASN A 122 10.68 0.55 -15.42
C ASN A 122 9.60 0.60 -16.52
N PRO A 123 9.95 0.73 -17.81
CA PRO A 123 8.97 0.80 -18.89
C PRO A 123 8.22 -0.53 -19.10
N SER A 124 8.79 -1.64 -18.65
CA SER A 124 8.23 -2.99 -18.78
C SER A 124 7.52 -3.48 -17.51
N GLY A 125 7.38 -2.64 -16.50
CA GLY A 125 6.69 -2.99 -15.27
C GLY A 125 5.21 -3.30 -15.51
N TYR A 126 4.63 -4.06 -14.58
CA TYR A 126 3.25 -4.51 -14.72
C TYR A 126 2.27 -3.33 -14.86
N ASN A 127 1.28 -3.49 -15.70
CA ASN A 127 0.35 -2.40 -16.05
C ASN A 127 -0.46 -1.87 -14.86
N ASP A 128 -0.81 -2.74 -13.91
CA ASP A 128 -1.63 -2.37 -12.75
C ASP A 128 -0.80 -2.02 -11.50
N ARG A 129 0.56 -1.93 -11.62
CA ARG A 129 1.38 -1.31 -10.57
C ARG A 129 0.86 0.07 -10.23
N LYS A 130 0.97 0.48 -8.98
CA LYS A 130 0.34 1.70 -8.47
C LYS A 130 1.31 2.54 -7.66
N ALA A 131 1.34 3.84 -7.96
CA ALA A 131 1.80 4.86 -7.02
C ALA A 131 0.58 5.45 -6.31
N LEU A 132 0.68 5.63 -5.00
CA LEU A 132 -0.45 5.85 -4.10
C LEU A 132 -0.25 7.10 -3.26
N LEU A 133 -1.32 7.88 -3.10
CA LEU A 133 -1.50 8.85 -2.02
C LEU A 133 -2.64 8.32 -1.15
N VAL A 134 -2.39 8.09 0.15
CA VAL A 134 -3.31 7.30 0.99
C VAL A 134 -3.56 7.98 2.32
N ILE A 135 -4.83 7.94 2.76
CA ILE A 135 -5.28 8.23 4.12
C ILE A 135 -5.80 6.91 4.70
N ARG A 136 -5.28 6.48 5.86
CA ARG A 136 -5.65 5.21 6.50
C ARG A 136 -5.93 5.40 7.98
N GLN A 137 -6.93 4.66 8.50
CA GLN A 137 -7.23 4.65 9.93
C GLN A 137 -6.16 3.93 10.74
N SER A 138 -5.62 2.84 10.21
CA SER A 138 -4.57 2.03 10.84
C SER A 138 -3.54 1.55 9.83
N LEU A 139 -2.49 0.87 10.31
CA LEU A 139 -1.47 0.23 9.46
C LEU A 139 -1.80 -1.22 9.13
N ASP A 140 -2.95 -1.75 9.57
CA ASP A 140 -3.39 -3.10 9.23
C ASP A 140 -3.65 -3.23 7.72
N ASP A 141 -3.47 -4.42 7.16
CA ASP A 141 -3.68 -4.68 5.73
C ASP A 141 -5.14 -4.49 5.27
N ASP A 142 -6.09 -4.53 6.20
CA ASP A 142 -7.53 -4.38 5.96
C ASP A 142 -8.12 -3.05 6.47
N SER A 143 -7.26 -2.06 6.72
CA SER A 143 -7.67 -0.76 7.28
C SER A 143 -8.73 -0.06 6.44
N LYS A 144 -9.65 0.66 7.11
CA LYS A 144 -10.40 1.76 6.47
C LYS A 144 -9.42 2.72 5.79
N GLU A 145 -9.73 3.14 4.55
CA GLU A 145 -8.87 4.04 3.79
C GLU A 145 -9.61 4.85 2.72
N ALA A 146 -8.97 5.93 2.31
CA ALA A 146 -9.22 6.64 1.06
C ALA A 146 -7.89 6.83 0.33
N MET A 147 -7.87 6.63 -0.98
CA MET A 147 -6.64 6.75 -1.75
C MET A 147 -6.87 7.32 -3.15
N VAL A 148 -5.85 8.01 -3.63
CA VAL A 148 -5.66 8.29 -5.05
C VAL A 148 -4.51 7.42 -5.54
N ALA A 149 -4.72 6.67 -6.62
CA ALA A 149 -3.70 5.85 -7.22
C ALA A 149 -3.55 6.13 -8.70
N GLU A 150 -2.30 6.24 -9.16
CA GLU A 150 -1.96 6.22 -10.58
C GLU A 150 -1.35 4.88 -10.96
N HIS A 151 -1.92 4.25 -11.97
CA HIS A 151 -1.46 2.97 -12.50
C HIS A 151 -0.38 3.13 -13.56
N GLY A 152 0.39 2.09 -13.78
CA GLY A 152 1.37 2.03 -14.87
C GLY A 152 0.76 2.21 -16.27
N THR A 153 -0.56 2.14 -16.42
CA THR A 153 -1.31 2.44 -17.66
C THR A 153 -1.73 3.90 -17.79
N GLY A 154 -1.52 4.74 -16.77
CA GLY A 154 -2.07 6.10 -16.71
C GLY A 154 -3.53 6.15 -16.24
N MET A 155 -4.13 5.03 -15.83
CA MET A 155 -5.41 5.07 -15.14
C MET A 155 -5.20 5.66 -13.74
N ILE A 156 -6.08 6.58 -13.37
CA ILE A 156 -6.12 7.15 -12.02
C ILE A 156 -7.45 6.78 -11.40
N HIS A 157 -7.46 6.48 -10.12
CA HIS A 157 -8.70 6.31 -9.40
C HIS A 157 -8.69 7.02 -8.03
N LEU A 158 -9.88 7.47 -7.62
CA LEU A 158 -10.21 7.80 -6.26
C LEU A 158 -10.99 6.62 -5.69
N ALA A 159 -10.47 6.00 -4.65
CA ALA A 159 -11.03 4.79 -4.07
C ALA A 159 -11.15 4.88 -2.55
N GLN A 160 -12.06 4.08 -1.97
CA GLN A 160 -12.23 3.96 -0.54
C GLN A 160 -12.53 2.54 -0.10
N ARG A 161 -12.02 2.18 1.07
CA ARG A 161 -12.53 1.10 1.92
C ARG A 161 -13.25 1.77 3.09
N PRO A 162 -14.60 1.76 3.09
CA PRO A 162 -15.38 2.58 4.03
C PRO A 162 -15.25 2.11 5.49
N ASP A 163 -14.98 0.82 5.68
CA ASP A 163 -14.78 0.18 6.99
C ASP A 163 -13.68 -0.86 6.93
N LYS A 164 -13.17 -1.26 8.09
CA LYS A 164 -12.16 -2.33 8.20
C LYS A 164 -12.67 -3.60 7.50
N ALA A 165 -11.82 -4.19 6.66
CA ALA A 165 -12.08 -5.40 5.87
C ALA A 165 -13.26 -5.32 4.87
N ALA A 166 -13.83 -4.15 4.65
CA ALA A 166 -14.81 -3.95 3.59
C ALA A 166 -14.15 -4.03 2.21
N LEU A 167 -14.96 -4.25 1.18
CA LEU A 167 -14.48 -4.16 -0.20
C LEU A 167 -14.27 -2.70 -0.60
N ILE A 168 -13.24 -2.46 -1.40
CA ILE A 168 -13.00 -1.15 -2.01
C ILE A 168 -14.07 -0.85 -3.05
N THR A 169 -14.48 0.43 -3.08
CA THR A 169 -15.24 1.04 -4.17
C THR A 169 -14.45 2.19 -4.76
N ASP A 170 -14.58 2.46 -6.06
CA ASP A 170 -13.77 3.48 -6.72
C ASP A 170 -14.49 4.19 -7.87
N MET A 171 -13.90 5.33 -8.26
CA MET A 171 -14.17 6.04 -9.50
C MET A 171 -12.89 6.07 -10.31
N GLN A 172 -12.92 5.52 -11.52
CA GLN A 172 -11.76 5.39 -12.41
C GLN A 172 -11.77 6.44 -13.52
N TYR A 173 -10.59 6.98 -13.81
CA TYR A 173 -10.38 7.99 -14.83
C TYR A 173 -9.26 7.60 -15.78
N ARG A 174 -9.46 7.82 -17.09
CA ARG A 174 -8.45 7.65 -18.14
C ARG A 174 -8.45 8.87 -19.05
N PHE A 175 -7.26 9.35 -19.40
CA PHE A 175 -7.09 10.52 -20.23
C PHE A 175 -6.62 10.12 -21.63
N GLY A 176 -7.08 10.83 -22.67
CA GLY A 176 -6.70 10.57 -24.06
C GLY A 176 -7.37 9.36 -24.71
N GLY A 177 -8.45 8.84 -24.10
CA GLY A 177 -9.21 7.68 -24.62
C GLY A 177 -8.68 6.33 -24.14
N GLN A 178 -9.38 5.24 -24.50
CA GLN A 178 -9.11 3.90 -23.94
C GLN A 178 -7.74 3.30 -24.30
N LEU A 179 -7.16 3.72 -25.43
CA LEU A 179 -5.88 3.20 -25.92
C LEU A 179 -4.70 4.14 -25.65
N ALA A 180 -4.95 5.37 -25.20
CA ALA A 180 -3.88 6.32 -24.93
C ALA A 180 -3.33 6.09 -23.51
N LYS A 181 -2.01 5.91 -23.42
CA LYS A 181 -1.29 5.88 -22.14
C LYS A 181 -0.88 7.31 -21.80
N VAL A 182 -1.82 8.08 -21.25
CA VAL A 182 -1.54 9.43 -20.75
C VAL A 182 -1.37 9.35 -19.23
N MET A 183 -0.14 9.63 -18.76
CA MET A 183 0.19 9.70 -17.34
C MET A 183 -0.11 11.10 -16.81
N ALA A 184 -0.64 11.20 -15.60
CA ALA A 184 -0.65 12.47 -14.90
C ALA A 184 0.76 12.84 -14.45
N LYS A 185 1.13 14.09 -14.62
CA LYS A 185 2.40 14.59 -14.09
C LYS A 185 2.37 14.68 -12.56
N ARG A 186 1.19 15.02 -12.01
CA ARG A 186 1.00 15.20 -10.58
C ARG A 186 -0.40 14.75 -10.16
N ILE A 187 -0.48 13.99 -9.09
CA ILE A 187 -1.73 13.58 -8.44
C ILE A 187 -1.80 14.18 -7.03
N GLY A 188 -3.02 14.36 -6.53
CA GLY A 188 -3.27 14.90 -5.20
C GLY A 188 -4.53 14.31 -4.57
N ILE A 189 -4.53 14.24 -3.25
CA ILE A 189 -5.66 13.91 -2.40
C ILE A 189 -5.85 15.01 -1.36
N GLU A 190 -7.07 15.49 -1.21
CA GLU A 190 -7.43 16.47 -0.19
C GLU A 190 -8.57 15.94 0.66
N LYS A 191 -8.40 16.03 2.00
CA LYS A 191 -9.45 15.76 2.97
C LYS A 191 -9.89 17.09 3.59
N ARG A 192 -11.20 17.36 3.54
CA ARG A 192 -11.84 18.49 4.20
C ARG A 192 -13.05 17.99 5.00
N GLY A 193 -12.94 17.98 6.32
CA GLY A 193 -13.89 17.26 7.15
C GLY A 193 -13.94 15.79 6.73
N ASP A 194 -15.10 15.27 6.40
CA ASP A 194 -15.29 13.89 5.94
C ASP A 194 -15.27 13.77 4.40
N GLU A 195 -15.12 14.86 3.67
CA GLU A 195 -15.00 14.83 2.22
C GLU A 195 -13.55 14.60 1.79
N VAL A 196 -13.36 13.68 0.84
CA VAL A 196 -12.06 13.38 0.23
C VAL A 196 -12.18 13.54 -1.28
N ALA A 197 -11.33 14.38 -1.87
CA ALA A 197 -11.32 14.71 -3.29
C ALA A 197 -9.98 14.41 -3.94
N ILE A 198 -10.02 14.07 -5.24
CA ILE A 198 -8.86 13.93 -6.10
C ILE A 198 -8.54 15.26 -6.80
N PHE A 199 -7.25 15.58 -6.89
CA PHE A 199 -6.70 16.67 -7.67
C PHE A 199 -5.68 16.13 -8.67
N ILE A 200 -5.63 16.68 -9.86
CA ILE A 200 -4.72 16.24 -10.91
C ILE A 200 -4.11 17.43 -11.70
N SER A 201 -2.92 17.18 -12.25
CA SER A 201 -2.30 17.95 -13.33
C SER A 201 -1.72 16.97 -14.34
N ILE A 202 -2.17 17.04 -15.60
CA ILE A 202 -1.77 16.10 -16.65
C ILE A 202 -0.47 16.55 -17.33
N GLN A 203 -0.38 17.82 -17.74
CA GLN A 203 0.75 18.34 -18.51
C GLN A 203 1.58 19.36 -17.72
N GLY A 204 1.26 19.60 -16.47
CA GLY A 204 1.91 20.59 -15.61
C GLY A 204 1.12 21.89 -15.47
N GLU A 205 -0.14 21.92 -15.91
CA GLU A 205 -1.11 22.94 -15.55
C GLU A 205 -1.35 22.96 -14.03
N PRO A 206 -1.90 24.05 -13.47
CA PRO A 206 -2.29 24.08 -12.07
C PRO A 206 -3.20 22.90 -11.72
N MET A 207 -2.97 22.29 -10.56
CA MET A 207 -3.81 21.18 -10.11
C MET A 207 -5.26 21.63 -9.94
N HIS A 208 -6.19 20.80 -10.32
CA HIS A 208 -7.62 21.07 -10.18
C HIS A 208 -8.34 19.81 -9.69
N GLN A 209 -9.42 20.00 -8.96
CA GLN A 209 -10.27 18.90 -8.53
C GLN A 209 -10.85 18.21 -9.76
N PHE A 210 -10.84 16.87 -9.74
CA PHE A 210 -11.35 16.05 -10.82
C PHE A 210 -12.39 15.05 -10.30
N GLY A 211 -13.60 15.14 -10.84
CA GLY A 211 -14.73 14.33 -10.38
C GLY A 211 -15.31 14.77 -9.02
N PRO A 212 -16.35 14.07 -8.56
CA PRO A 212 -16.97 14.33 -7.27
C PRO A 212 -16.09 13.82 -6.13
N PRO A 213 -16.18 14.43 -4.93
CA PRO A 213 -15.56 13.88 -3.73
C PRO A 213 -16.28 12.61 -3.28
N ILE A 214 -15.61 11.83 -2.43
CA ILE A 214 -16.19 10.73 -1.66
C ILE A 214 -16.32 11.16 -0.20
N THR A 215 -17.20 10.49 0.56
CA THR A 215 -17.36 10.76 1.99
C THR A 215 -16.79 9.60 2.80
N VAL A 216 -15.75 9.89 3.60
CA VAL A 216 -15.09 8.91 4.48
C VAL A 216 -14.73 9.59 5.80
N HIS A 217 -15.33 9.13 6.88
CA HIS A 217 -14.96 9.56 8.22
C HIS A 217 -13.72 8.83 8.72
N PHE A 218 -12.75 9.57 9.27
CA PHE A 218 -11.58 9.04 9.97
C PHE A 218 -11.56 9.56 11.41
N ASP A 219 -11.40 8.62 12.36
CA ASP A 219 -11.08 8.98 13.74
C ASP A 219 -9.67 9.56 13.81
N GLU A 220 -9.47 10.55 14.68
CA GLU A 220 -8.17 11.21 14.85
C GLU A 220 -7.34 10.61 15.98
N PRO A 221 -6.04 10.42 15.82
CA PRO A 221 -5.26 10.67 14.61
C PRO A 221 -5.37 9.51 13.60
N PHE A 222 -5.10 9.82 12.33
CA PHE A 222 -5.02 8.87 11.21
C PHE A 222 -3.65 8.93 10.51
N TYR A 223 -3.38 8.01 9.60
CA TYR A 223 -2.13 7.95 8.84
C TYR A 223 -2.32 8.53 7.44
N VAL A 224 -1.39 9.39 7.02
CA VAL A 224 -1.37 10.00 5.69
C VAL A 224 -0.01 9.78 5.06
N GLY A 225 0.03 9.44 3.78
CA GLY A 225 1.32 9.28 3.13
C GLY A 225 1.28 8.77 1.71
N ILE A 226 2.44 8.34 1.24
CA ILE A 226 2.68 7.87 -0.11
C ILE A 226 3.05 6.39 -0.10
N GLY A 227 2.74 5.69 -1.19
CA GLY A 227 3.07 4.27 -1.30
C GLY A 227 3.27 3.79 -2.71
N PHE A 228 3.72 2.55 -2.81
CA PHE A 228 3.89 1.86 -4.09
C PHE A 228 3.64 0.36 -3.93
N CYS A 229 3.06 -0.23 -4.98
CA CYS A 229 2.79 -1.65 -5.13
C CYS A 229 3.07 -2.07 -6.58
N SER A 230 3.86 -3.13 -6.79
CA SER A 230 4.16 -3.65 -8.14
C SER A 230 2.97 -4.36 -8.79
N HIS A 231 1.96 -4.73 -8.02
CA HIS A 231 0.86 -5.63 -8.38
C HIS A 231 1.31 -7.08 -8.64
N LEU A 232 2.55 -7.39 -8.26
CA LEU A 232 3.15 -8.72 -8.36
C LEU A 232 3.62 -9.14 -6.97
N PRO A 233 3.05 -10.19 -6.36
CA PRO A 233 3.32 -10.53 -4.96
C PRO A 233 4.76 -11.00 -4.72
N ASP A 234 5.42 -11.54 -5.75
CA ASP A 234 6.75 -12.13 -5.71
C ASP A 234 7.82 -11.35 -6.50
N GLN A 235 7.45 -10.23 -7.13
CA GLN A 235 8.36 -9.41 -7.92
C GLN A 235 8.26 -7.94 -7.53
N SER A 236 9.39 -7.37 -7.14
CA SER A 236 9.49 -5.95 -6.87
C SER A 236 9.56 -5.13 -8.15
N ASP A 237 8.98 -3.95 -8.10
CA ASP A 237 9.17 -2.88 -9.09
C ASP A 237 9.38 -1.55 -8.35
N THR A 238 9.61 -0.47 -9.06
CA THR A 238 9.95 0.83 -8.50
C THR A 238 8.95 1.89 -8.93
N GLY A 239 8.41 2.60 -7.94
CA GLY A 239 7.71 3.87 -8.12
C GLY A 239 8.56 5.04 -7.60
N VAL A 240 8.50 6.16 -8.29
CA VAL A 240 9.16 7.40 -7.89
C VAL A 240 8.11 8.47 -7.66
N LEU A 241 8.12 9.04 -6.44
CA LEU A 241 7.26 10.16 -6.06
C LEU A 241 8.15 11.35 -5.68
N SER A 242 8.00 12.46 -6.38
CA SER A 242 8.84 13.65 -6.15
C SER A 242 8.00 14.89 -5.88
N ASP A 243 8.66 15.93 -5.38
CA ASP A 243 8.04 17.20 -4.99
C ASP A 243 6.78 16.98 -4.14
N VAL A 244 6.90 16.09 -3.16
CA VAL A 244 5.80 15.76 -2.26
C VAL A 244 5.43 16.98 -1.43
N LEU A 245 4.16 17.39 -1.53
CA LEU A 245 3.54 18.41 -0.67
C LEU A 245 2.65 17.68 0.33
N LEU A 246 2.81 17.95 1.62
CA LEU A 246 1.94 17.46 2.68
C LEU A 246 1.68 18.62 3.66
N ASN A 247 0.45 19.09 3.70
CA ASN A 247 0.00 20.18 4.57
C ASN A 247 -1.15 19.71 5.47
N ASN A 248 -1.18 20.22 6.69
CA ASN A 248 -2.27 20.01 7.64
C ASN A 248 -3.35 21.10 7.46
N ALA A 249 -3.81 21.24 6.22
CA ALA A 249 -4.89 22.14 5.82
C ALA A 249 -5.43 21.71 4.46
N ALA A 250 -6.72 21.89 4.21
CA ALA A 250 -7.31 21.78 2.89
C ALA A 250 -7.09 23.08 2.07
N GLY A 251 -7.31 23.00 0.74
CA GLY A 251 -7.20 24.15 -0.16
C GLY A 251 -5.76 24.52 -0.52
N GLN A 252 -4.82 23.56 -0.49
CA GLN A 252 -3.41 23.80 -0.82
C GLN A 252 -2.99 23.21 -2.18
N LEU A 253 -3.91 22.58 -2.90
CA LEU A 253 -3.67 21.93 -4.20
C LEU A 253 -4.21 22.78 -5.34
N HIS A 254 -3.39 23.71 -5.86
CA HIS A 254 -3.73 24.59 -6.99
C HIS A 254 -2.63 24.60 -8.06
#